data_ac020163900c8c792b4b0f46ea381207
#
_entry.id   ac020163900c8c792b4b0f46ea381207
#
_cell.length_a   1.000
_cell.length_b   1.000
_cell.length_c   1.000
_cell.angle_alpha   90.00
_cell.angle_beta   90.00
_cell.angle_gamma   90.00
#
_symmetry.space_group_name_H-M   'P 1'
#
loop_
_entity.id
_entity.type
_entity.pdbx_description
1 polymer ?
#
loop_
_entity_poly.entity_id
_entity_poly.type
_entity_poly.pdbx_seq_one_letter_code
_entity_poly.pdbx_strand_id
1 'polypeptide(L)'
;MNSKIFGYVLIIAFSLSGFKENSSLENPPNVILILVDDMGFSDLGSYGSEIATPHLDRLAFNGLRFTNAYNTSKCFPSRACLITGLYSQQTGYHESFTQPMRNAITLGELFQSKGYTTLWSGKHHSRENPVKRGFDHYSGLLDGAANHFNPGLRRAGEGQPAQKGLKKSNVTYRNWVIEGEVFNPYTPKSKDFYTTDVFTDYALAWLNDVKSNKPFFLYLSYTAPHDPLMAWPEDIEKYKNRYTEGYEVIRKQRFKKQQQLGILPKNAKLSQAEHTPWNTLTDQEREEESRTMAVYAAMIDRLDQNVGRVLELLKKQGKLNNTLILFASDNGGSSEVVSLSNGVGKIGELTNWKSLGKNWANVSNTPYKQYKNWSHEGGIKTPLIAHWPEKIKNKGAVSHLPVHFIDFLPTLQEVIQAQYPKKIEGTDILPSPGVSFLPQLLGDESDRRDTPLFWQWNRGKAVREGNWKMVAYNNDWELYNLETDPVEEKNLMQEEPEKAEELKKHYHEWAKKFEIK
;
A
#
# COMPACT_ATOMS: atom_id res chain seq x y z
N MET A 1 22.29 15.71 -89.82
CA MET A 1 23.01 15.76 -88.52
C MET A 1 21.94 15.69 -87.45
N ASN A 2 21.72 14.52 -86.85
CA ASN A 2 20.67 14.24 -85.84
C ASN A 2 21.27 14.34 -84.44
N SER A 3 20.78 15.26 -83.61
CA SER A 3 21.11 15.28 -82.21
C SER A 3 19.93 14.70 -81.39
N LYS A 4 20.17 13.55 -80.75
CA LYS A 4 19.23 12.93 -79.82
C LYS A 4 19.38 13.57 -78.43
N ILE A 5 18.29 14.17 -77.92
CA ILE A 5 18.20 14.66 -76.54
C ILE A 5 17.71 13.48 -75.69
N PHE A 6 18.47 13.03 -74.71
CA PHE A 6 18.09 12.07 -73.66
C PHE A 6 17.49 12.86 -72.48
N GLY A 7 16.20 12.66 -72.28
CA GLY A 7 15.53 13.18 -71.08
C GLY A 7 15.70 12.19 -69.90
N TYR A 8 16.30 12.64 -68.78
CA TYR A 8 16.34 11.90 -67.53
C TYR A 8 15.02 12.14 -66.76
N VAL A 9 14.22 11.09 -66.57
CA VAL A 9 13.09 11.08 -65.68
C VAL A 9 13.61 10.80 -64.25
N LEU A 10 13.50 11.77 -63.36
CA LEU A 10 13.84 11.62 -61.93
C LEU A 10 12.61 11.02 -61.23
N ILE A 11 12.67 9.76 -60.86
CA ILE A 11 11.66 9.09 -60.02
C ILE A 11 11.96 9.46 -58.58
N ILE A 12 11.18 10.38 -58.01
CA ILE A 12 11.19 10.68 -56.55
C ILE A 12 10.34 9.59 -55.89
N ALA A 13 11.02 8.63 -55.23
CA ALA A 13 10.38 7.66 -54.36
C ALA A 13 9.99 8.37 -53.04
N PHE A 14 8.71 8.66 -52.86
CA PHE A 14 8.14 9.03 -51.56
C PHE A 14 8.16 7.77 -50.67
N SER A 15 9.11 7.72 -49.74
CA SER A 15 9.05 6.77 -48.64
C SER A 15 7.92 7.19 -47.69
N LEU A 16 6.80 6.53 -47.78
CA LEU A 16 5.76 6.52 -46.77
C LEU A 16 6.38 5.92 -45.50
N SER A 17 6.87 6.77 -44.60
CA SER A 17 7.12 6.38 -43.23
C SER A 17 5.78 6.00 -42.60
N GLY A 18 5.50 4.69 -42.57
CA GLY A 18 4.33 4.14 -41.90
C GLY A 18 4.32 4.58 -40.45
N PHE A 19 3.31 5.35 -40.09
CA PHE A 19 2.89 5.45 -38.69
C PHE A 19 2.65 4.03 -38.19
N LYS A 20 3.50 3.56 -37.26
CA LYS A 20 3.18 2.36 -36.50
C LYS A 20 1.87 2.64 -35.76
N GLU A 21 0.77 2.11 -36.26
CA GLU A 21 -0.43 1.96 -35.47
C GLU A 21 -0.06 1.29 -34.15
N ASN A 22 -0.44 1.90 -33.04
CA ASN A 22 -0.33 1.29 -31.73
C ASN A 22 -1.01 -0.08 -31.78
N SER A 23 -0.24 -1.14 -31.82
CA SER A 23 -0.77 -2.49 -31.76
C SER A 23 -1.50 -2.62 -30.41
N SER A 24 -2.82 -2.67 -30.43
CA SER A 24 -3.61 -3.05 -29.27
C SER A 24 -3.11 -4.43 -28.83
N LEU A 25 -2.90 -4.63 -27.51
CA LEU A 25 -2.63 -5.95 -26.97
C LEU A 25 -3.76 -6.89 -27.43
N GLU A 26 -3.42 -8.03 -28.04
CA GLU A 26 -4.44 -9.02 -28.45
C GLU A 26 -5.28 -9.50 -27.26
N ASN A 27 -4.71 -9.54 -26.05
CA ASN A 27 -5.36 -9.93 -24.81
C ASN A 27 -4.82 -9.10 -23.63
N PRO A 28 -5.30 -7.86 -23.42
CA PRO A 28 -4.82 -7.01 -22.34
C PRO A 28 -5.11 -7.64 -20.96
N PRO A 29 -4.14 -7.62 -20.01
CA PRO A 29 -4.36 -8.21 -18.71
C PRO A 29 -5.33 -7.40 -17.87
N ASN A 30 -6.10 -8.06 -17.03
CA ASN A 30 -6.78 -7.37 -15.94
C ASN A 30 -5.75 -7.00 -14.86
N VAL A 31 -6.03 -5.95 -14.10
CA VAL A 31 -5.17 -5.53 -12.99
C VAL A 31 -5.98 -5.32 -11.73
N ILE A 32 -5.51 -5.89 -10.63
CA ILE A 32 -6.03 -5.65 -9.28
C ILE A 32 -4.89 -5.12 -8.42
N LEU A 33 -5.10 -3.97 -7.84
CA LEU A 33 -4.25 -3.39 -6.82
C LEU A 33 -4.96 -3.46 -5.48
N ILE A 34 -4.45 -4.28 -4.55
CA ILE A 34 -4.97 -4.41 -3.19
C ILE A 34 -4.06 -3.62 -2.26
N LEU A 35 -4.60 -2.62 -1.60
CA LEU A 35 -3.89 -1.83 -0.60
C LEU A 35 -4.59 -1.96 0.75
N VAL A 36 -3.80 -2.27 1.79
CA VAL A 36 -4.29 -2.34 3.18
C VAL A 36 -3.72 -1.18 4.00
N ASP A 37 -4.24 -0.96 5.18
CA ASP A 37 -4.00 0.23 6.01
C ASP A 37 -3.41 -0.17 7.37
N ASP A 38 -2.21 0.33 7.68
CA ASP A 38 -1.51 0.08 8.94
C ASP A 38 -1.07 -1.38 9.19
N MET A 39 -0.91 -2.20 8.15
CA MET A 39 -0.37 -3.56 8.28
C MET A 39 1.16 -3.52 8.32
N GLY A 40 1.76 -4.14 9.34
CA GLY A 40 3.21 -4.26 9.46
C GLY A 40 3.82 -5.27 8.49
N PHE A 41 5.14 -5.17 8.28
CA PHE A 41 5.89 -6.00 7.34
C PHE A 41 5.73 -7.50 7.58
N SER A 42 5.62 -7.92 8.84
CA SER A 42 5.59 -9.34 9.22
C SER A 42 4.20 -9.92 9.42
N ASP A 43 3.12 -9.20 9.10
CA ASP A 43 1.75 -9.62 9.48
C ASP A 43 1.10 -10.66 8.56
N LEU A 44 1.74 -11.03 7.44
CA LEU A 44 1.29 -12.12 6.57
C LEU A 44 2.03 -13.42 6.87
N GLY A 45 1.36 -14.57 6.72
CA GLY A 45 1.97 -15.89 6.88
C GLY A 45 3.19 -16.08 6.00
N SER A 46 3.15 -15.61 4.74
CA SER A 46 4.25 -15.60 3.76
C SER A 46 5.37 -14.62 4.10
N TYR A 47 5.20 -13.73 5.08
CA TYR A 47 6.20 -12.81 5.64
C TYR A 47 6.52 -13.09 7.11
N GLY A 48 6.10 -14.23 7.64
CA GLY A 48 6.54 -14.74 8.95
C GLY A 48 5.47 -14.77 10.04
N SER A 49 4.26 -14.24 9.81
CA SER A 49 3.20 -14.21 10.81
C SER A 49 2.65 -15.58 11.19
N GLU A 50 2.09 -15.64 12.38
CA GLU A 50 1.21 -16.68 12.89
C GLU A 50 -0.26 -16.46 12.52
N ILE A 51 -0.60 -15.29 11.98
CA ILE A 51 -1.95 -14.94 11.52
C ILE A 51 -2.28 -15.76 10.28
N ALA A 52 -3.49 -16.30 10.23
CA ALA A 52 -3.95 -17.10 9.09
C ALA A 52 -4.28 -16.19 7.89
N THR A 53 -3.45 -16.30 6.82
CA THR A 53 -3.63 -15.55 5.57
C THR A 53 -3.51 -16.47 4.35
N PRO A 54 -4.28 -17.59 4.28
CA PRO A 54 -4.06 -18.64 3.28
C PRO A 54 -4.26 -18.17 1.84
N HIS A 55 -5.13 -17.20 1.58
CA HIS A 55 -5.36 -16.67 0.23
C HIS A 55 -4.22 -15.76 -0.24
N LEU A 56 -3.77 -14.85 0.60
CA LEU A 56 -2.60 -13.99 0.34
C LEU A 56 -1.31 -14.80 0.28
N ASP A 57 -1.14 -15.79 1.17
CA ASP A 57 0.01 -16.70 1.14
C ASP A 57 0.05 -17.51 -0.16
N ARG A 58 -1.11 -17.96 -0.65
CA ARG A 58 -1.20 -18.63 -1.96
C ARG A 58 -0.80 -17.72 -3.11
N LEU A 59 -1.19 -16.44 -3.10
CA LEU A 59 -0.72 -15.46 -4.08
C LEU A 59 0.80 -15.30 -4.01
N ALA A 60 1.35 -15.18 -2.80
CA ALA A 60 2.78 -15.00 -2.55
C ALA A 60 3.61 -16.20 -3.03
N PHE A 61 3.20 -17.43 -2.68
CA PHE A 61 3.93 -18.64 -3.06
C PHE A 61 3.72 -19.07 -4.52
N ASN A 62 2.71 -18.55 -5.21
CA ASN A 62 2.50 -18.74 -6.65
C ASN A 62 2.84 -17.49 -7.48
N GLY A 63 3.41 -16.49 -6.86
CA GLY A 63 3.82 -15.22 -7.43
C GLY A 63 5.25 -14.86 -7.04
N LEU A 64 5.50 -13.56 -6.88
CA LEU A 64 6.78 -12.98 -6.48
C LEU A 64 6.58 -12.17 -5.19
N ARG A 65 7.49 -12.33 -4.22
CA ARG A 65 7.53 -11.56 -2.97
C ARG A 65 8.68 -10.57 -3.00
N PHE A 66 8.43 -9.31 -2.65
CA PHE A 66 9.47 -8.30 -2.53
C PHE A 66 9.78 -8.03 -1.05
N THR A 67 11.05 -7.96 -0.71
CA THR A 67 11.51 -7.66 0.66
C THR A 67 11.91 -6.21 0.86
N ASN A 68 12.10 -5.46 -0.23
CA ASN A 68 12.51 -4.06 -0.22
C ASN A 68 11.48 -3.16 -0.91
N ALA A 69 10.18 -3.37 -0.62
CA ALA A 69 9.12 -2.49 -1.08
C ALA A 69 8.85 -1.37 -0.07
N TYR A 70 8.65 -0.15 -0.56
CA TYR A 70 8.60 1.06 0.24
C TYR A 70 7.37 1.91 -0.05
N ASN A 71 6.76 2.39 1.03
CA ASN A 71 5.76 3.44 1.08
C ASN A 71 6.38 4.76 1.61
N THR A 72 5.57 5.73 2.07
CA THR A 72 6.03 7.03 2.62
C THR A 72 5.83 7.17 4.12
N SER A 73 5.69 6.09 4.87
CA SER A 73 5.43 6.04 6.31
C SER A 73 4.09 6.63 6.79
N LYS A 74 3.25 7.15 5.90
CA LYS A 74 1.93 7.73 6.24
C LYS A 74 0.92 7.48 5.13
N CYS A 75 -0.32 7.21 5.52
CA CYS A 75 -1.37 6.73 4.63
C CYS A 75 -1.68 7.65 3.44
N PHE A 76 -2.08 8.93 3.65
CA PHE A 76 -2.48 9.75 2.50
C PHE A 76 -1.32 10.13 1.56
N PRO A 77 -0.08 10.42 2.02
CA PRO A 77 1.04 10.61 1.12
C PRO A 77 1.41 9.35 0.34
N SER A 78 1.39 8.18 0.97
CA SER A 78 1.65 6.90 0.30
C SER A 78 0.62 6.61 -0.79
N ARG A 79 -0.66 6.85 -0.49
CA ARG A 79 -1.75 6.65 -1.46
C ARG A 79 -1.63 7.61 -2.65
N ALA A 80 -1.22 8.87 -2.42
CA ALA A 80 -0.94 9.81 -3.48
C ALA A 80 0.24 9.33 -4.36
N CYS A 81 1.36 8.87 -3.76
CA CYS A 81 2.48 8.31 -4.51
C CYS A 81 2.07 7.11 -5.36
N LEU A 82 1.31 6.18 -4.77
CA LEU A 82 0.86 4.95 -5.42
C LEU A 82 0.00 5.23 -6.65
N ILE A 83 -0.96 6.16 -6.52
CA ILE A 83 -1.96 6.38 -7.57
C ILE A 83 -1.47 7.31 -8.68
N THR A 84 -0.44 8.13 -8.41
CA THR A 84 0.07 9.15 -9.35
C THR A 84 1.46 8.85 -9.90
N GLY A 85 2.22 7.95 -9.28
CA GLY A 85 3.63 7.72 -9.62
C GLY A 85 4.54 8.92 -9.31
N LEU A 86 4.08 9.88 -8.51
CA LEU A 86 4.84 11.05 -8.07
C LEU A 86 5.07 11.01 -6.57
N TYR A 87 6.13 11.65 -6.09
CA TYR A 87 6.23 11.90 -4.65
C TYR A 87 5.08 12.80 -4.18
N SER A 88 4.59 12.59 -2.97
CA SER A 88 3.48 13.37 -2.39
C SER A 88 3.74 14.88 -2.37
N GLN A 89 5.00 15.29 -2.28
CA GLN A 89 5.46 16.68 -2.38
C GLN A 89 5.15 17.28 -3.76
N GLN A 90 5.30 16.50 -4.82
CA GLN A 90 5.01 16.92 -6.19
C GLN A 90 3.52 17.13 -6.45
N THR A 91 2.67 16.36 -5.74
CA THR A 91 1.21 16.43 -5.89
C THR A 91 0.54 17.40 -4.92
N GLY A 92 1.27 17.96 -3.95
CA GLY A 92 0.73 18.78 -2.87
C GLY A 92 0.13 17.98 -1.70
N TYR A 93 0.35 16.66 -1.66
CA TYR A 93 -0.19 15.73 -0.64
C TYR A 93 0.81 15.37 0.47
N HIS A 94 1.77 16.22 0.75
CA HIS A 94 2.76 15.98 1.81
C HIS A 94 2.35 16.54 3.17
N GLU A 95 1.50 17.59 3.22
CA GLU A 95 1.05 18.19 4.48
C GLU A 95 -0.47 18.04 4.70
N SER A 96 -1.23 17.96 3.62
CA SER A 96 -2.69 17.96 3.65
C SER A 96 -3.29 17.13 2.52
N PHE A 97 -4.42 16.52 2.80
CA PHE A 97 -5.25 15.78 1.83
C PHE A 97 -6.54 16.53 1.46
N THR A 98 -6.63 17.81 1.81
CA THR A 98 -7.86 18.60 1.65
C THR A 98 -8.01 19.26 0.30
N GLN A 99 -6.93 19.36 -0.46
CA GLN A 99 -6.91 19.90 -1.83
C GLN A 99 -6.83 18.75 -2.85
N PRO A 100 -7.26 18.94 -4.09
CA PRO A 100 -7.04 17.96 -5.16
C PRO A 100 -5.55 17.69 -5.41
N MET A 101 -5.21 16.47 -5.81
CA MET A 101 -3.86 16.13 -6.28
C MET A 101 -3.55 16.89 -7.56
N ARG A 102 -2.41 17.60 -7.58
CA ARG A 102 -1.99 18.46 -8.70
C ARG A 102 -0.87 17.78 -9.49
N ASN A 103 -0.62 18.32 -10.69
CA ASN A 103 0.53 17.99 -11.53
C ASN A 103 0.64 16.52 -11.97
N ALA A 104 -0.43 15.74 -11.84
CA ALA A 104 -0.40 14.28 -11.98
C ALA A 104 -1.59 13.73 -12.75
N ILE A 105 -1.32 12.67 -13.53
CA ILE A 105 -2.31 11.70 -13.93
C ILE A 105 -2.51 10.68 -12.80
N THR A 106 -3.70 10.14 -12.65
CA THR A 106 -3.98 9.00 -11.77
C THR A 106 -3.93 7.68 -12.53
N LEU A 107 -3.77 6.57 -11.80
CA LEU A 107 -3.95 5.23 -12.40
C LEU A 107 -5.33 5.09 -13.06
N GLY A 108 -6.40 5.64 -12.47
CA GLY A 108 -7.73 5.63 -13.07
C GLY A 108 -7.74 6.23 -14.47
N GLU A 109 -7.26 7.46 -14.61
CA GLU A 109 -7.15 8.18 -15.88
C GLU A 109 -6.25 7.44 -16.89
N LEU A 110 -5.14 6.86 -16.42
CA LEU A 110 -4.22 6.09 -17.25
C LEU A 110 -4.91 4.82 -17.82
N PHE A 111 -5.56 4.03 -16.99
CA PHE A 111 -6.27 2.81 -17.41
C PHE A 111 -7.48 3.13 -18.28
N GLN A 112 -8.24 4.18 -17.96
CA GLN A 112 -9.39 4.62 -18.75
C GLN A 112 -8.95 5.03 -20.17
N SER A 113 -7.77 5.67 -20.34
CA SER A 113 -7.22 6.03 -21.66
C SER A 113 -6.95 4.82 -22.56
N LYS A 114 -6.81 3.61 -21.97
CA LYS A 114 -6.65 2.33 -22.69
C LYS A 114 -7.92 1.52 -22.78
N GLY A 115 -9.08 2.11 -22.44
CA GLY A 115 -10.39 1.47 -22.57
C GLY A 115 -10.74 0.46 -21.48
N TYR A 116 -10.00 0.42 -20.35
CA TYR A 116 -10.34 -0.40 -19.20
C TYR A 116 -11.62 0.09 -18.52
N THR A 117 -12.36 -0.84 -17.91
CA THR A 117 -13.33 -0.47 -16.87
C THR A 117 -12.56 -0.23 -15.57
N THR A 118 -12.70 0.96 -14.98
CA THR A 118 -11.91 1.41 -13.84
C THR A 118 -12.76 1.46 -12.58
N LEU A 119 -12.36 0.67 -11.57
CA LEU A 119 -13.13 0.39 -10.37
C LEU A 119 -12.29 0.73 -9.13
N TRP A 120 -12.85 1.49 -8.21
CA TRP A 120 -12.22 1.74 -6.91
C TRP A 120 -13.20 1.46 -5.79
N SER A 121 -12.89 0.47 -4.95
CA SER A 121 -13.64 0.18 -3.74
C SER A 121 -12.80 0.41 -2.49
N GLY A 122 -13.33 1.15 -1.52
CA GLY A 122 -12.74 1.31 -0.20
C GLY A 122 -12.19 2.70 0.13
N LYS A 123 -11.12 2.76 0.92
CA LYS A 123 -10.53 3.99 1.45
C LYS A 123 -9.80 4.80 0.37
N HIS A 124 -10.08 6.10 0.32
CA HIS A 124 -9.32 7.05 -0.50
C HIS A 124 -8.32 7.86 0.33
N HIS A 125 -8.75 8.43 1.43
CA HIS A 125 -8.01 9.37 2.27
C HIS A 125 -7.67 10.67 1.53
N SER A 126 -8.67 11.22 0.82
CA SER A 126 -8.62 12.48 0.08
C SER A 126 -10.01 13.13 0.09
N ARG A 127 -10.08 14.42 -0.25
CA ARG A 127 -11.35 15.12 -0.49
C ARG A 127 -11.80 15.06 -1.95
N GLU A 128 -10.96 14.57 -2.82
CA GLU A 128 -11.24 14.42 -4.24
C GLU A 128 -12.11 13.16 -4.47
N ASN A 129 -13.15 13.30 -5.28
CA ASN A 129 -13.98 12.15 -5.63
C ASN A 129 -13.33 11.37 -6.78
N PRO A 130 -12.97 10.08 -6.62
CA PRO A 130 -12.30 9.28 -7.64
C PRO A 130 -13.01 9.21 -8.99
N VAL A 131 -14.34 9.33 -9.02
CA VAL A 131 -15.10 9.36 -10.31
C VAL A 131 -14.67 10.53 -11.20
N LYS A 132 -14.15 11.61 -10.60
CA LYS A 132 -13.63 12.77 -11.34
C LYS A 132 -12.17 12.61 -11.76
N ARG A 133 -11.56 11.47 -11.41
CA ARG A 133 -10.16 11.16 -11.64
C ARG A 133 -9.99 9.80 -12.32
N GLY A 134 -10.88 9.53 -13.31
CA GLY A 134 -10.76 8.40 -14.21
C GLY A 134 -11.22 7.06 -13.64
N PHE A 135 -12.06 7.04 -12.60
CA PHE A 135 -12.73 5.82 -12.14
C PHE A 135 -14.20 5.83 -12.57
N ASP A 136 -14.62 4.78 -13.28
CA ASP A 136 -16.01 4.62 -13.71
C ASP A 136 -16.93 4.38 -12.51
N HIS A 137 -16.43 3.65 -11.48
CA HIS A 137 -17.15 3.36 -10.25
C HIS A 137 -16.28 3.66 -9.02
N TYR A 138 -16.87 4.29 -8.02
CA TYR A 138 -16.27 4.45 -6.69
C TYR A 138 -17.33 4.33 -5.59
N SER A 139 -17.05 3.44 -4.62
CA SER A 139 -17.80 3.35 -3.36
C SER A 139 -16.85 3.08 -2.20
N GLY A 140 -16.98 3.83 -1.10
CA GLY A 140 -16.11 3.67 0.05
C GLY A 140 -15.94 4.92 0.92
N LEU A 141 -14.84 4.98 1.64
CA LEU A 141 -14.50 6.01 2.62
C LEU A 141 -13.56 7.07 2.03
N LEU A 142 -13.99 8.33 1.92
CA LEU A 142 -13.11 9.43 1.52
C LEU A 142 -12.09 9.79 2.61
N ASP A 143 -12.46 9.65 3.86
CA ASP A 143 -11.64 10.00 5.02
C ASP A 143 -10.61 8.91 5.39
N GLY A 144 -9.80 9.18 6.45
CA GLY A 144 -8.70 8.32 6.85
C GLY A 144 -9.10 7.08 7.65
N ALA A 145 -10.14 7.17 8.48
CA ALA A 145 -10.61 6.06 9.32
C ALA A 145 -12.07 6.27 9.72
N ALA A 146 -12.79 5.19 9.96
CA ALA A 146 -14.16 5.19 10.43
C ALA A 146 -14.42 3.94 11.29
N ASN A 147 -15.50 3.94 12.06
CA ASN A 147 -15.99 2.75 12.74
C ASN A 147 -16.33 1.65 11.71
N HIS A 148 -15.76 0.45 11.88
CA HIS A 148 -15.89 -0.63 10.89
C HIS A 148 -17.31 -1.22 10.82
N PHE A 149 -18.08 -1.19 11.92
CA PHE A 149 -19.45 -1.70 11.95
C PHE A 149 -20.52 -0.63 11.67
N ASN A 150 -20.23 0.64 12.01
CA ASN A 150 -21.15 1.74 11.77
C ASN A 150 -20.40 3.09 11.71
N PRO A 151 -20.09 3.60 10.54
CA PRO A 151 -19.42 4.90 10.38
C PRO A 151 -20.32 6.11 10.69
N GLY A 152 -21.62 5.91 10.91
CA GLY A 152 -22.62 6.96 11.02
C GLY A 152 -23.28 7.08 12.40
N LEU A 153 -24.59 7.32 12.37
CA LEU A 153 -25.41 7.52 13.57
C LEU A 153 -25.77 6.18 14.23
N ARG A 154 -26.08 6.25 15.53
CA ARG A 154 -26.54 5.08 16.28
C ARG A 154 -27.83 4.52 15.69
N ARG A 155 -27.86 3.22 15.40
CA ARG A 155 -29.06 2.50 14.95
C ARG A 155 -29.90 2.04 16.16
N ALA A 156 -31.19 1.79 15.93
CA ALA A 156 -32.08 1.29 16.97
C ALA A 156 -31.58 -0.05 17.55
N GLY A 157 -31.54 -0.14 18.88
CA GLY A 157 -31.07 -1.33 19.58
C GLY A 157 -29.55 -1.58 19.50
N GLU A 158 -28.74 -0.59 19.14
CA GLU A 158 -27.28 -0.59 19.23
C GLU A 158 -26.76 0.31 20.34
N GLY A 159 -25.52 0.03 20.80
CA GLY A 159 -24.72 0.99 21.54
C GLY A 159 -24.31 2.19 20.69
N GLN A 160 -23.80 3.25 21.31
CA GLN A 160 -23.24 4.38 20.58
C GLN A 160 -21.96 3.94 19.83
N PRO A 161 -21.90 4.04 18.48
CA PRO A 161 -20.69 3.73 17.76
C PRO A 161 -19.52 4.60 18.24
N ALA A 162 -18.37 3.97 18.48
CA ALA A 162 -17.16 4.71 18.81
C ALA A 162 -16.73 5.57 17.62
N GLN A 163 -16.49 6.87 17.86
CA GLN A 163 -16.13 7.83 16.82
C GLN A 163 -15.10 8.83 17.32
N LYS A 164 -14.25 9.31 16.43
CA LYS A 164 -13.27 10.34 16.77
C LYS A 164 -13.98 11.63 17.20
N GLY A 165 -13.56 12.20 18.32
CA GLY A 165 -14.13 13.43 18.87
C GLY A 165 -15.35 13.22 19.78
N LEU A 166 -15.87 12.01 19.95
CA LEU A 166 -17.04 11.72 20.76
C LEU A 166 -16.90 12.23 22.22
N LYS A 167 -15.72 12.10 22.82
CA LYS A 167 -15.43 12.62 24.19
C LYS A 167 -15.56 14.12 24.34
N LYS A 168 -15.36 14.89 23.27
CA LYS A 168 -15.39 16.36 23.27
C LYS A 168 -16.73 16.93 22.78
N SER A 169 -17.74 16.10 22.57
CA SER A 169 -19.04 16.47 22.00
C SER A 169 -18.94 17.18 20.64
N ASN A 170 -17.84 17.01 19.93
CA ASN A 170 -17.58 17.57 18.61
C ASN A 170 -17.31 16.47 17.57
N VAL A 171 -18.21 15.50 17.49
CA VAL A 171 -18.11 14.40 16.53
C VAL A 171 -18.08 14.96 15.13
N THR A 172 -17.03 14.61 14.39
CA THR A 172 -16.95 14.86 12.95
C THR A 172 -17.22 13.56 12.23
N TYR A 173 -18.40 13.48 11.58
CA TYR A 173 -18.75 12.34 10.77
C TYR A 173 -17.88 12.26 9.51
N ARG A 174 -17.71 11.05 9.01
CA ARG A 174 -16.86 10.76 7.86
C ARG A 174 -17.66 10.81 6.57
N ASN A 175 -16.99 11.22 5.48
CA ASN A 175 -17.57 11.20 4.17
C ASN A 175 -17.48 9.78 3.61
N TRP A 176 -18.64 9.21 3.34
CA TRP A 176 -18.80 7.93 2.67
C TRP A 176 -19.36 8.17 1.26
N VAL A 177 -18.93 7.40 0.30
CA VAL A 177 -19.41 7.50 -1.09
C VAL A 177 -20.03 6.18 -1.51
N ILE A 178 -21.14 6.26 -2.26
CA ILE A 178 -21.76 5.13 -2.94
C ILE A 178 -22.03 5.57 -4.37
N GLU A 179 -21.42 4.88 -5.34
CA GLU A 179 -21.54 5.20 -6.78
C GLU A 179 -21.30 6.69 -7.08
N GLY A 180 -20.28 7.27 -6.45
CA GLY A 180 -19.93 8.68 -6.63
C GLY A 180 -20.75 9.69 -5.82
N GLU A 181 -21.87 9.29 -5.18
CA GLU A 181 -22.68 10.15 -4.29
C GLU A 181 -22.11 10.18 -2.88
N VAL A 182 -21.98 11.39 -2.29
CA VAL A 182 -21.37 11.60 -0.98
C VAL A 182 -22.41 11.65 0.13
N PHE A 183 -22.23 10.86 1.17
CA PHE A 183 -23.04 10.81 2.39
C PHE A 183 -22.23 11.25 3.62
N ASN A 184 -22.80 12.15 4.45
CA ASN A 184 -22.17 12.59 5.70
C ASN A 184 -23.27 13.00 6.72
N PRO A 185 -23.54 12.16 7.74
CA PRO A 185 -22.99 10.80 7.97
C PRO A 185 -23.61 9.74 7.05
N TYR A 186 -22.87 8.65 6.84
CA TYR A 186 -23.41 7.42 6.30
C TYR A 186 -23.74 6.43 7.42
N THR A 187 -25.01 6.06 7.55
CA THR A 187 -25.48 5.07 8.52
C THR A 187 -26.00 3.84 7.79
N PRO A 188 -25.28 2.71 7.81
CA PRO A 188 -25.73 1.48 7.17
C PRO A 188 -27.06 1.01 7.75
N LYS A 189 -27.98 0.50 6.92
CA LYS A 189 -29.27 -0.05 7.38
C LYS A 189 -29.09 -1.40 8.08
N SER A 190 -28.23 -2.29 7.53
CA SER A 190 -27.96 -3.60 8.10
C SER A 190 -26.98 -3.53 9.27
N LYS A 191 -27.21 -4.34 10.31
CA LYS A 191 -26.27 -4.57 11.41
C LYS A 191 -25.13 -5.52 11.01
N ASP A 192 -25.27 -6.24 9.90
CA ASP A 192 -24.23 -7.09 9.32
C ASP A 192 -23.21 -6.30 8.49
N PHE A 193 -23.28 -4.97 8.53
CA PHE A 193 -22.32 -4.11 7.87
C PHE A 193 -20.96 -4.21 8.57
N TYR A 194 -19.92 -4.50 7.78
CA TYR A 194 -18.53 -4.41 8.17
C TYR A 194 -17.70 -3.90 6.99
N THR A 195 -16.87 -2.86 7.20
CA THR A 195 -16.22 -2.14 6.09
C THR A 195 -15.45 -3.06 5.14
N THR A 196 -14.70 -4.03 5.66
CA THR A 196 -13.90 -4.95 4.85
C THR A 196 -14.79 -5.81 3.93
N ASP A 197 -15.92 -6.29 4.47
CA ASP A 197 -16.89 -7.10 3.72
C ASP A 197 -17.55 -6.25 2.62
N VAL A 198 -18.02 -5.07 2.98
CA VAL A 198 -18.75 -4.16 2.08
C VAL A 198 -17.88 -3.64 0.94
N PHE A 199 -16.60 -3.35 1.21
CA PHE A 199 -15.67 -2.98 0.13
C PHE A 199 -15.49 -4.12 -0.86
N THR A 200 -15.43 -5.34 -0.37
CA THR A 200 -15.40 -6.53 -1.25
C THR A 200 -16.70 -6.70 -2.00
N ASP A 201 -17.86 -6.49 -1.36
CA ASP A 201 -19.17 -6.61 -1.99
C ASP A 201 -19.35 -5.63 -3.17
N TYR A 202 -18.91 -4.36 -2.99
CA TYR A 202 -18.88 -3.40 -4.12
C TYR A 202 -18.01 -3.90 -5.27
N ALA A 203 -16.79 -4.35 -4.96
CA ALA A 203 -15.87 -4.87 -5.97
C ALA A 203 -16.45 -6.09 -6.71
N LEU A 204 -17.05 -7.04 -5.99
CA LEU A 204 -17.66 -8.25 -6.57
C LEU A 204 -18.87 -7.91 -7.45
N ALA A 205 -19.73 -6.97 -7.03
CA ALA A 205 -20.86 -6.51 -7.82
C ALA A 205 -20.37 -5.96 -9.17
N TRP A 206 -19.43 -5.02 -9.16
CA TRP A 206 -18.91 -4.43 -10.40
C TRP A 206 -18.17 -5.44 -11.28
N LEU A 207 -17.36 -6.34 -10.69
CA LEU A 207 -16.66 -7.38 -11.46
C LEU A 207 -17.62 -8.36 -12.15
N ASN A 208 -18.82 -8.58 -11.61
CA ASN A 208 -19.87 -9.36 -12.27
C ASN A 208 -20.49 -8.61 -13.47
N ASP A 209 -20.52 -7.28 -13.42
CA ASP A 209 -21.12 -6.45 -14.46
C ASP A 209 -20.13 -6.11 -15.58
N VAL A 210 -18.81 -6.27 -15.36
CA VAL A 210 -17.80 -6.03 -16.41
C VAL A 210 -17.99 -7.01 -17.56
N LYS A 211 -18.22 -6.48 -18.77
CA LYS A 211 -18.37 -7.27 -20.01
C LYS A 211 -17.18 -8.23 -20.19
N SER A 212 -17.45 -9.44 -20.66
CA SER A 212 -16.45 -10.52 -20.76
C SER A 212 -15.22 -10.16 -21.60
N ASN A 213 -15.39 -9.32 -22.61
CA ASN A 213 -14.34 -8.89 -23.54
C ASN A 213 -13.65 -7.56 -23.16
N LYS A 214 -14.04 -6.94 -22.03
CA LYS A 214 -13.44 -5.67 -21.58
C LYS A 214 -12.47 -5.93 -20.41
N PRO A 215 -11.22 -5.46 -20.48
CA PRO A 215 -10.32 -5.54 -19.33
C PRO A 215 -10.76 -4.57 -18.24
N PHE A 216 -10.35 -4.86 -17.00
CA PHE A 216 -10.64 -3.99 -15.86
C PHE A 216 -9.39 -3.66 -15.05
N PHE A 217 -9.43 -2.50 -14.41
CA PHE A 217 -8.54 -2.11 -13.32
C PHE A 217 -9.38 -1.97 -12.05
N LEU A 218 -9.08 -2.77 -11.04
CA LEU A 218 -9.70 -2.68 -9.72
C LEU A 218 -8.66 -2.20 -8.70
N TYR A 219 -8.91 -1.04 -8.08
CA TYR A 219 -8.20 -0.62 -6.87
C TYR A 219 -9.08 -0.95 -5.65
N LEU A 220 -8.69 -2.01 -4.92
CA LEU A 220 -9.37 -2.49 -3.72
C LEU A 220 -8.58 -2.05 -2.49
N SER A 221 -9.06 -0.99 -1.85
CA SER A 221 -8.32 -0.27 -0.82
C SER A 221 -9.01 -0.41 0.53
N TYR A 222 -8.58 -1.39 1.33
CA TYR A 222 -9.16 -1.67 2.64
C TYR A 222 -8.77 -0.64 3.70
N THR A 223 -9.63 -0.49 4.71
CA THR A 223 -9.31 0.24 5.95
C THR A 223 -8.71 -0.68 7.02
N ALA A 224 -8.90 -1.99 6.91
CA ALA A 224 -8.30 -2.95 7.82
C ALA A 224 -6.80 -3.10 7.54
N PRO A 225 -5.97 -3.34 8.58
CA PRO A 225 -6.30 -3.43 10.01
C PRO A 225 -6.16 -2.11 10.82
N HIS A 226 -6.29 -0.93 10.19
CA HIS A 226 -6.25 0.38 10.86
C HIS A 226 -7.28 0.49 11.99
N ASP A 227 -6.96 1.20 13.06
CA ASP A 227 -7.91 1.46 14.15
C ASP A 227 -9.18 2.24 13.71
N PRO A 228 -10.30 2.05 14.40
CA PRO A 228 -10.53 1.28 15.63
C PRO A 228 -10.44 -0.23 15.38
N LEU A 229 -9.74 -0.94 16.27
CA LEU A 229 -9.65 -2.40 16.18
C LEU A 229 -11.01 -3.02 16.49
N MET A 230 -11.65 -3.54 15.44
CA MET A 230 -12.98 -4.14 15.48
C MET A 230 -13.02 -5.35 14.57
N ALA A 231 -13.59 -6.45 15.03
CA ALA A 231 -13.75 -7.66 14.23
C ALA A 231 -14.98 -8.46 14.68
N TRP A 232 -15.44 -9.36 13.81
CA TRP A 232 -16.52 -10.26 14.16
C TRP A 232 -16.11 -11.19 15.31
N PRO A 233 -17.02 -11.52 16.25
CA PRO A 233 -16.71 -12.35 17.41
C PRO A 233 -16.11 -13.72 17.04
N GLU A 234 -16.61 -14.33 15.96
CA GLU A 234 -16.13 -15.62 15.47
C GLU A 234 -14.69 -15.56 14.94
N ASP A 235 -14.28 -14.44 14.33
CA ASP A 235 -12.90 -14.24 13.89
C ASP A 235 -11.97 -13.96 15.08
N ILE A 236 -12.43 -13.22 16.09
CA ILE A 236 -11.66 -12.97 17.32
C ILE A 236 -11.41 -14.28 18.10
N GLU A 237 -12.40 -15.16 18.18
CA GLU A 237 -12.31 -16.41 18.95
C GLU A 237 -11.19 -17.33 18.42
N LYS A 238 -10.86 -17.28 17.12
CA LYS A 238 -9.73 -18.01 16.52
C LYS A 238 -8.38 -17.64 17.16
N TYR A 239 -8.25 -16.41 17.68
CA TYR A 239 -7.00 -15.86 18.20
C TYR A 239 -6.98 -15.62 19.71
N LYS A 240 -8.05 -15.94 20.43
CA LYS A 240 -8.29 -15.60 21.83
C LYS A 240 -7.11 -15.87 22.78
N ASN A 241 -6.43 -17.00 22.62
CA ASN A 241 -5.32 -17.41 23.49
C ASN A 241 -3.95 -17.36 22.79
N ARG A 242 -3.89 -16.77 21.58
CA ARG A 242 -2.68 -16.83 20.74
C ARG A 242 -1.55 -15.95 21.24
N TYR A 243 -1.87 -14.86 21.96
CA TYR A 243 -0.93 -13.80 22.29
C TYR A 243 -0.63 -13.69 23.79
N THR A 244 -0.96 -14.70 24.56
CA THR A 244 -0.74 -14.76 26.02
C THR A 244 0.75 -14.88 26.41
N GLU A 245 1.59 -15.35 25.48
CA GLU A 245 3.04 -15.45 25.68
C GLU A 245 3.77 -14.10 25.49
N GLY A 246 3.11 -13.09 24.92
CA GLY A 246 3.61 -11.71 24.83
C GLY A 246 4.48 -11.40 23.62
N TYR A 247 4.96 -10.16 23.62
CA TYR A 247 5.61 -9.52 22.49
C TYR A 247 6.90 -10.23 22.06
N GLU A 248 7.78 -10.55 23.04
CA GLU A 248 9.10 -11.12 22.80
C GLU A 248 9.01 -12.48 22.11
N VAL A 249 8.06 -13.31 22.55
CA VAL A 249 7.87 -14.65 22.01
C VAL A 249 7.37 -14.59 20.59
N ILE A 250 6.31 -13.82 20.35
CA ILE A 250 5.73 -13.67 18.99
C ILE A 250 6.77 -13.05 18.04
N ARG A 251 7.47 -11.99 18.45
CA ARG A 251 8.50 -11.34 17.65
C ARG A 251 9.63 -12.29 17.26
N LYS A 252 10.12 -13.11 18.18
CA LYS A 252 11.14 -14.14 17.91
C LYS A 252 10.61 -15.24 16.98
N GLN A 253 9.37 -15.69 17.17
CA GLN A 253 8.73 -16.70 16.30
C GLN A 253 8.62 -16.17 14.86
N ARG A 254 8.15 -14.94 14.65
CA ARG A 254 8.07 -14.28 13.34
C ARG A 254 9.44 -14.16 12.68
N PHE A 255 10.43 -13.66 13.42
CA PHE A 255 11.81 -13.54 12.92
C PHE A 255 12.39 -14.88 12.44
N LYS A 256 12.26 -15.93 13.26
CA LYS A 256 12.71 -17.29 12.89
C LYS A 256 12.01 -17.79 11.63
N LYS A 257 10.71 -17.56 11.51
CA LYS A 257 9.93 -17.97 10.34
C LYS A 257 10.32 -17.18 9.08
N GLN A 258 10.64 -15.88 9.21
CA GLN A 258 11.16 -15.07 8.10
C GLN A 258 12.48 -15.63 7.53
N GLN A 259 13.39 -16.08 8.40
CA GLN A 259 14.62 -16.75 7.97
C GLN A 259 14.34 -18.09 7.27
N GLN A 260 13.38 -18.88 7.76
CA GLN A 260 12.96 -20.14 7.13
C GLN A 260 12.32 -19.93 5.77
N LEU A 261 11.58 -18.84 5.59
CA LEU A 261 10.89 -18.47 4.34
C LEU A 261 11.81 -17.78 3.30
N GLY A 262 13.08 -17.52 3.66
CA GLY A 262 14.01 -16.80 2.80
C GLY A 262 13.69 -15.30 2.65
N ILE A 263 12.82 -14.74 3.49
CA ILE A 263 12.52 -13.30 3.55
C ILE A 263 13.71 -12.52 4.14
N LEU A 264 14.40 -13.14 5.07
CA LEU A 264 15.62 -12.63 5.69
C LEU A 264 16.78 -13.61 5.48
N PRO A 265 18.02 -13.11 5.32
CA PRO A 265 19.18 -13.98 5.30
C PRO A 265 19.36 -14.68 6.66
N LYS A 266 19.98 -15.86 6.65
CA LYS A 266 20.17 -16.67 7.88
C LYS A 266 20.98 -15.95 8.98
N ASN A 267 21.88 -15.06 8.58
CA ASN A 267 22.71 -14.26 9.48
C ASN A 267 22.08 -12.92 9.87
N ALA A 268 20.85 -12.62 9.42
CA ALA A 268 20.13 -11.40 9.83
C ALA A 268 20.02 -11.32 11.36
N LYS A 269 19.99 -10.09 11.84
CA LYS A 269 19.75 -9.78 13.25
C LYS A 269 18.33 -9.27 13.42
N LEU A 270 17.82 -9.44 14.63
CA LEU A 270 16.58 -8.82 15.07
C LEU A 270 16.91 -7.46 15.67
N SER A 271 16.21 -6.40 15.28
CA SER A 271 16.44 -5.08 15.89
C SER A 271 16.15 -5.09 17.38
N GLN A 272 16.72 -4.11 18.10
CA GLN A 272 16.45 -3.91 19.52
C GLN A 272 14.92 -3.78 19.74
N ALA A 273 14.43 -4.38 20.82
CA ALA A 273 13.01 -4.30 21.15
C ALA A 273 12.64 -2.88 21.61
N GLU A 274 11.55 -2.36 21.05
CA GLU A 274 10.98 -1.05 21.42
C GLU A 274 9.71 -1.19 22.25
N HIS A 275 9.23 -2.42 22.46
CA HIS A 275 8.09 -2.72 23.31
C HIS A 275 8.48 -2.78 24.79
N THR A 276 7.52 -2.54 25.66
CA THR A 276 7.64 -2.79 27.10
C THR A 276 7.85 -4.29 27.35
N PRO A 277 8.74 -4.71 28.28
CA PRO A 277 8.90 -6.12 28.59
C PRO A 277 7.59 -6.73 29.12
N TRP A 278 7.16 -7.86 28.55
CA TRP A 278 5.87 -8.49 28.87
C TRP A 278 5.71 -8.86 30.35
N ASN A 279 6.81 -9.30 30.99
CA ASN A 279 6.82 -9.69 32.39
C ASN A 279 6.67 -8.52 33.38
N THR A 280 6.76 -7.27 32.90
CA THR A 280 6.54 -6.07 33.74
C THR A 280 5.08 -5.63 33.77
N LEU A 281 4.25 -6.18 32.90
CA LEU A 281 2.82 -5.88 32.83
C LEU A 281 2.07 -6.62 33.95
N THR A 282 0.99 -6.00 34.45
CA THR A 282 -0.01 -6.66 35.32
C THR A 282 -0.80 -7.71 34.53
N ASP A 283 -1.49 -8.62 35.23
CA ASP A 283 -2.34 -9.62 34.58
C ASP A 283 -3.45 -8.97 33.75
N GLN A 284 -4.04 -7.89 34.22
CA GLN A 284 -5.06 -7.13 33.48
C GLN A 284 -4.49 -6.51 32.21
N GLU A 285 -3.30 -5.92 32.26
CA GLU A 285 -2.65 -5.35 31.07
C GLU A 285 -2.27 -6.45 30.07
N ARG A 286 -1.79 -7.60 30.53
CA ARG A 286 -1.51 -8.76 29.66
C ARG A 286 -2.76 -9.27 28.97
N GLU A 287 -3.90 -9.37 29.68
CA GLU A 287 -5.17 -9.76 29.10
C GLU A 287 -5.65 -8.75 28.05
N GLU A 288 -5.56 -7.44 28.34
CA GLU A 288 -5.94 -6.37 27.43
C GLU A 288 -5.05 -6.36 26.17
N GLU A 289 -3.74 -6.47 26.31
CA GLU A 289 -2.79 -6.52 25.21
C GLU A 289 -2.98 -7.78 24.35
N SER A 290 -3.16 -8.95 24.98
CA SER A 290 -3.47 -10.20 24.27
C SER A 290 -4.73 -10.07 23.45
N ARG A 291 -5.79 -9.49 24.02
CA ARG A 291 -7.03 -9.26 23.30
C ARG A 291 -6.88 -8.23 22.18
N THR A 292 -6.09 -7.17 22.40
CA THR A 292 -5.80 -6.15 21.37
C THR A 292 -5.21 -6.81 20.12
N MET A 293 -4.19 -7.66 20.30
CA MET A 293 -3.56 -8.35 19.18
C MET A 293 -4.46 -9.42 18.55
N ALA A 294 -5.31 -10.09 19.37
CA ALA A 294 -6.27 -11.05 18.85
C ALA A 294 -7.29 -10.40 17.91
N VAL A 295 -7.77 -9.18 18.24
CA VAL A 295 -8.69 -8.43 17.37
C VAL A 295 -7.97 -7.95 16.10
N TYR A 296 -6.74 -7.45 16.22
CA TYR A 296 -5.94 -7.05 15.06
C TYR A 296 -5.71 -8.23 14.09
N ALA A 297 -5.35 -9.40 14.62
CA ALA A 297 -5.19 -10.62 13.84
C ALA A 297 -6.50 -11.05 13.16
N ALA A 298 -7.62 -10.94 13.86
CA ALA A 298 -8.96 -11.24 13.32
C ALA A 298 -9.34 -10.30 12.16
N MET A 299 -8.95 -9.02 12.22
CA MET A 299 -9.16 -8.08 11.12
C MET A 299 -8.37 -8.48 9.86
N ILE A 300 -7.14 -8.96 10.03
CA ILE A 300 -6.29 -9.44 8.93
C ILE A 300 -6.83 -10.77 8.36
N ASP A 301 -7.24 -11.71 9.20
CA ASP A 301 -7.90 -12.95 8.78
C ASP A 301 -9.16 -12.65 7.95
N ARG A 302 -10.03 -11.74 8.43
CA ARG A 302 -11.22 -11.33 7.70
C ARG A 302 -10.89 -10.68 6.34
N LEU A 303 -9.83 -9.88 6.29
CA LEU A 303 -9.34 -9.30 5.04
C LEU A 303 -8.89 -10.41 4.07
N ASP A 304 -8.15 -11.40 4.53
CA ASP A 304 -7.71 -12.53 3.71
C ASP A 304 -8.90 -13.36 3.18
N GLN A 305 -9.93 -13.62 4.01
CA GLN A 305 -11.16 -14.26 3.57
C GLN A 305 -11.83 -13.47 2.42
N ASN A 306 -11.86 -12.15 2.52
CA ASN A 306 -12.43 -11.27 1.52
C ASN A 306 -11.61 -11.25 0.21
N VAL A 307 -10.28 -11.27 0.30
CA VAL A 307 -9.42 -11.49 -0.87
C VAL A 307 -9.74 -12.84 -1.51
N GLY A 308 -9.95 -13.88 -0.72
CA GLY A 308 -10.39 -15.20 -1.19
C GLY A 308 -11.66 -15.14 -2.04
N ARG A 309 -12.67 -14.37 -1.63
CA ARG A 309 -13.92 -14.16 -2.38
C ARG A 309 -13.68 -13.57 -3.78
N VAL A 310 -12.78 -12.58 -3.86
CA VAL A 310 -12.39 -11.97 -5.17
C VAL A 310 -11.69 -13.00 -6.05
N LEU A 311 -10.74 -13.75 -5.51
CA LEU A 311 -10.02 -14.79 -6.26
C LEU A 311 -10.94 -15.90 -6.78
N GLU A 312 -11.91 -16.34 -5.99
CA GLU A 312 -12.90 -17.33 -6.40
C GLU A 312 -13.79 -16.82 -7.54
N LEU A 313 -14.20 -15.54 -7.50
CA LEU A 313 -14.95 -14.94 -8.60
C LEU A 313 -14.11 -14.92 -9.90
N LEU A 314 -12.86 -14.45 -9.83
CA LEU A 314 -11.96 -14.42 -11.00
C LEU A 314 -11.71 -15.82 -11.57
N LYS A 315 -11.54 -16.82 -10.71
CA LYS A 315 -11.40 -18.22 -11.12
C LYS A 315 -12.65 -18.72 -11.83
N LYS A 316 -13.83 -18.45 -11.25
CA LYS A 316 -15.13 -18.81 -11.85
C LYS A 316 -15.36 -18.18 -13.23
N GLN A 317 -14.87 -16.92 -13.40
CA GLN A 317 -14.95 -16.18 -14.67
C GLN A 317 -13.83 -16.57 -15.67
N GLY A 318 -12.87 -17.43 -15.30
CA GLY A 318 -11.71 -17.76 -16.12
C GLY A 318 -10.71 -16.63 -16.33
N LYS A 319 -10.80 -15.54 -15.53
CA LYS A 319 -9.96 -14.33 -15.67
C LYS A 319 -8.69 -14.35 -14.82
N LEU A 320 -8.58 -15.24 -13.82
CA LEU A 320 -7.47 -15.23 -12.85
C LEU A 320 -6.09 -15.34 -13.51
N ASN A 321 -5.94 -16.17 -14.54
CA ASN A 321 -4.64 -16.41 -15.17
C ASN A 321 -4.06 -15.16 -15.85
N ASN A 322 -4.93 -14.36 -16.52
CA ASN A 322 -4.53 -13.10 -17.15
C ASN A 322 -4.92 -11.88 -16.29
N THR A 323 -4.73 -12.00 -14.97
CA THR A 323 -4.89 -10.91 -14.01
C THR A 323 -3.60 -10.70 -13.24
N LEU A 324 -3.01 -9.49 -13.34
CA LEU A 324 -1.94 -9.05 -12.45
C LEU A 324 -2.56 -8.58 -11.14
N ILE A 325 -2.21 -9.23 -10.04
CA ILE A 325 -2.62 -8.84 -8.68
C ILE A 325 -1.40 -8.35 -7.92
N LEU A 326 -1.45 -7.10 -7.44
CA LEU A 326 -0.46 -6.49 -6.57
C LEU A 326 -1.08 -6.26 -5.20
N PHE A 327 -0.37 -6.64 -4.13
CA PHE A 327 -0.80 -6.43 -2.73
C PHE A 327 0.30 -5.70 -1.97
N ALA A 328 -0.07 -4.64 -1.22
CA ALA A 328 0.86 -3.91 -0.33
C ALA A 328 0.12 -3.24 0.84
N SER A 329 0.87 -2.71 1.85
CA SER A 329 0.36 -1.85 2.92
C SER A 329 0.84 -0.42 2.75
N ASP A 330 0.02 0.57 3.08
CA ASP A 330 0.31 1.99 2.85
C ASP A 330 1.31 2.61 3.83
N ASN A 331 1.57 1.97 4.95
CA ASN A 331 2.68 2.25 5.88
C ASN A 331 2.92 1.02 6.76
N GLY A 332 3.97 1.06 7.57
CA GLY A 332 4.18 0.06 8.60
C GLY A 332 3.11 0.08 9.69
N GLY A 333 3.09 -0.94 10.54
CA GLY A 333 2.18 -1.04 11.69
C GLY A 333 2.22 0.22 12.54
N SER A 334 1.08 0.61 13.10
CA SER A 334 0.88 1.92 13.74
C SER A 334 1.07 1.89 15.25
N SER A 335 1.93 2.76 15.74
CA SER A 335 2.08 3.03 17.19
C SER A 335 1.13 4.12 17.69
N GLU A 336 0.35 4.74 16.81
CA GLU A 336 -0.58 5.81 17.19
C GLU A 336 -1.66 5.29 18.14
N VAL A 337 -2.03 6.12 19.13
CA VAL A 337 -3.12 5.83 20.06
C VAL A 337 -4.14 6.97 20.00
N VAL A 338 -5.34 6.67 19.54
CA VAL A 338 -6.42 7.66 19.41
C VAL A 338 -7.17 7.76 20.72
N SER A 339 -6.73 8.66 21.61
CA SER A 339 -7.28 8.85 22.96
C SER A 339 -8.62 9.61 23.01
N LEU A 340 -9.02 10.24 21.89
CA LEU A 340 -10.20 11.11 21.82
C LEU A 340 -11.52 10.38 21.59
N SER A 341 -11.46 9.08 21.39
CA SER A 341 -12.61 8.22 21.12
C SER A 341 -12.99 7.45 22.37
N ASN A 342 -14.27 7.27 22.60
CA ASN A 342 -14.70 6.51 23.77
C ASN A 342 -14.72 5.02 23.51
N GLY A 343 -14.14 4.26 24.45
CA GLY A 343 -14.40 2.85 24.57
C GLY A 343 -15.28 2.58 25.78
N VAL A 344 -16.53 2.21 25.57
CA VAL A 344 -17.45 1.77 26.63
C VAL A 344 -17.81 0.30 26.52
N GLY A 345 -17.26 -0.42 25.56
CA GLY A 345 -17.45 -1.86 25.33
C GLY A 345 -16.13 -2.61 25.40
N LYS A 346 -16.19 -3.90 25.07
CA LYS A 346 -15.00 -4.74 24.97
C LYS A 346 -14.20 -4.38 23.71
N ILE A 347 -12.88 -4.54 23.76
CA ILE A 347 -12.01 -4.41 22.59
C ILE A 347 -12.51 -5.34 21.49
N GLY A 348 -12.70 -4.79 20.30
CA GLY A 348 -13.25 -5.50 19.13
C GLY A 348 -14.71 -5.18 18.82
N GLU A 349 -15.44 -4.50 19.74
CA GLU A 349 -16.84 -4.18 19.55
C GLU A 349 -17.08 -2.78 18.95
N LEU A 350 -18.25 -2.59 18.32
CA LEU A 350 -18.74 -1.33 17.75
C LEU A 350 -18.52 -0.10 18.64
N THR A 351 -18.67 -0.27 19.95
CA THR A 351 -18.69 0.83 20.94
C THR A 351 -17.30 1.16 21.50
N ASN A 352 -16.27 0.39 21.13
CA ASN A 352 -14.92 0.57 21.63
C ASN A 352 -13.96 1.04 20.52
N TRP A 353 -13.20 2.10 20.77
CA TRP A 353 -12.09 2.51 19.91
C TRP A 353 -10.76 2.13 20.56
N LYS A 354 -10.20 1.01 20.16
CA LYS A 354 -8.86 0.57 20.55
C LYS A 354 -7.92 0.74 19.37
N SER A 355 -6.71 1.24 19.63
CA SER A 355 -5.60 1.29 18.69
C SER A 355 -4.60 0.18 19.00
N LEU A 356 -3.80 -0.25 18.03
CA LEU A 356 -2.79 -1.31 18.19
C LEU A 356 -1.73 -0.92 19.23
N GLY A 357 -1.23 0.31 19.13
CA GLY A 357 -0.24 0.84 20.03
C GLY A 357 1.19 0.38 19.73
N LYS A 358 2.14 1.02 20.42
CA LYS A 358 3.58 0.89 20.18
C LYS A 358 4.10 -0.54 20.28
N ASN A 359 3.66 -1.26 21.31
CA ASN A 359 4.20 -2.58 21.65
C ASN A 359 3.93 -3.60 20.52
N TRP A 360 2.69 -3.73 20.11
CA TRP A 360 2.32 -4.63 19.01
C TRP A 360 2.73 -4.10 17.64
N ALA A 361 2.83 -2.79 17.44
CA ALA A 361 3.38 -2.23 16.20
C ALA A 361 4.84 -2.64 15.99
N ASN A 362 5.66 -2.70 17.05
CA ASN A 362 7.04 -3.20 16.97
C ASN A 362 7.09 -4.69 16.58
N VAL A 363 6.14 -5.50 17.07
CA VAL A 363 6.00 -6.91 16.66
C VAL A 363 5.56 -7.03 15.20
N SER A 364 4.57 -6.25 14.78
CA SER A 364 4.05 -6.22 13.41
C SER A 364 5.13 -5.86 12.38
N ASN A 365 6.07 -5.00 12.74
CA ASN A 365 7.15 -4.56 11.87
C ASN A 365 8.42 -5.44 11.96
N THR A 366 8.37 -6.59 12.61
CA THR A 366 9.51 -7.52 12.70
C THR A 366 10.15 -7.74 11.32
N PRO A 367 11.49 -7.65 11.14
CA PRO A 367 12.52 -7.48 12.19
C PRO A 367 12.91 -6.02 12.48
N TYR A 368 12.28 -5.07 11.82
CA TYR A 368 12.68 -3.67 11.75
C TYR A 368 12.33 -2.88 13.00
N LYS A 369 13.06 -1.78 13.23
CA LYS A 369 12.74 -0.81 14.28
C LYS A 369 11.78 0.26 13.78
N GLN A 370 11.13 0.94 14.72
CA GLN A 370 10.16 2.00 14.47
C GLN A 370 8.89 1.52 13.73
N TYR A 371 8.02 2.44 13.37
CA TYR A 371 6.68 2.19 12.88
C TYR A 371 6.16 3.41 12.09
N LYS A 372 4.92 3.38 11.67
CA LYS A 372 4.21 4.50 11.01
C LYS A 372 4.67 5.86 11.54
N ASN A 373 4.81 6.85 10.66
CA ASN A 373 5.35 8.19 10.84
C ASN A 373 6.89 8.29 10.90
N TRP A 374 7.62 7.18 10.94
CA TRP A 374 9.08 7.16 10.92
C TRP A 374 9.60 6.78 9.54
N SER A 375 10.69 7.42 9.11
CA SER A 375 11.36 7.05 7.85
C SER A 375 12.37 5.91 8.01
N HIS A 376 12.45 5.30 9.20
CA HIS A 376 13.16 4.05 9.44
C HIS A 376 12.42 2.87 8.79
N GLU A 377 13.12 1.76 8.57
CA GLU A 377 12.60 0.61 7.81
C GLU A 377 11.23 0.12 8.31
N GLY A 378 11.00 0.07 9.64
CA GLY A 378 9.69 -0.36 10.18
C GLY A 378 8.53 0.59 9.88
N GLY A 379 8.79 1.85 9.56
CA GLY A 379 7.76 2.80 9.17
C GLY A 379 7.44 2.82 7.67
N ILE A 380 8.46 2.58 6.83
CA ILE A 380 8.35 2.73 5.38
C ILE A 380 8.31 1.41 4.60
N LYS A 381 8.73 0.30 5.21
CA LYS A 381 8.78 -0.99 4.53
C LYS A 381 7.45 -1.72 4.60
N THR A 382 7.03 -2.30 3.50
CA THR A 382 5.76 -3.00 3.35
C THR A 382 5.96 -4.38 2.71
N PRO A 383 5.14 -5.39 3.06
CA PRO A 383 5.07 -6.57 2.22
C PRO A 383 4.52 -6.17 0.84
N LEU A 384 5.16 -6.64 -0.23
CA LEU A 384 4.66 -6.51 -1.59
C LEU A 384 4.62 -7.89 -2.24
N ILE A 385 3.42 -8.29 -2.66
CA ILE A 385 3.18 -9.53 -3.40
C ILE A 385 2.74 -9.16 -4.82
N ALA A 386 3.35 -9.78 -5.82
CA ALA A 386 2.90 -9.72 -7.20
C ALA A 386 2.52 -11.13 -7.69
N HIS A 387 1.29 -11.28 -8.20
CA HIS A 387 0.78 -12.55 -8.71
C HIS A 387 0.22 -12.35 -10.11
N TRP A 388 0.81 -13.04 -11.10
CA TRP A 388 0.35 -13.02 -12.50
C TRP A 388 0.67 -14.38 -13.13
N PRO A 389 -0.24 -15.36 -13.02
CA PRO A 389 0.04 -16.77 -13.39
C PRO A 389 0.55 -16.96 -14.81
N GLU A 390 0.06 -16.15 -15.77
CA GLU A 390 0.46 -16.23 -17.17
C GLU A 390 1.89 -15.72 -17.41
N LYS A 391 2.36 -14.75 -16.65
CA LYS A 391 3.63 -14.04 -16.89
C LYS A 391 4.73 -14.39 -15.90
N ILE A 392 4.44 -14.45 -14.61
CA ILE A 392 5.43 -14.75 -13.57
C ILE A 392 5.78 -16.23 -13.63
N LYS A 393 7.04 -16.55 -14.02
CA LYS A 393 7.54 -17.92 -14.15
C LYS A 393 8.19 -18.43 -12.88
N ASN A 394 8.95 -17.59 -12.17
CA ASN A 394 9.67 -17.94 -10.94
C ASN A 394 8.74 -17.89 -9.73
N LYS A 395 7.78 -18.82 -9.66
CA LYS A 395 6.77 -18.88 -8.60
C LYS A 395 7.39 -19.07 -7.21
N GLY A 396 6.96 -18.27 -6.25
CA GLY A 396 7.43 -18.30 -4.87
C GLY A 396 8.81 -17.67 -4.66
N ALA A 397 9.41 -17.10 -5.71
CA ALA A 397 10.68 -16.40 -5.60
C ALA A 397 10.58 -15.16 -4.71
N VAL A 398 11.73 -14.70 -4.23
CA VAL A 398 11.90 -13.49 -3.44
C VAL A 398 12.80 -12.54 -4.22
N SER A 399 12.35 -11.30 -4.42
CA SER A 399 13.14 -10.21 -4.99
C SER A 399 13.57 -9.24 -3.89
N HIS A 400 14.82 -8.82 -3.95
CA HIS A 400 15.38 -7.80 -3.06
C HIS A 400 15.49 -6.43 -3.74
N LEU A 401 14.94 -6.27 -4.95
CA LEU A 401 14.90 -4.99 -5.66
C LEU A 401 14.21 -3.93 -4.80
N PRO A 402 14.84 -2.74 -4.59
CA PRO A 402 14.18 -1.60 -3.97
C PRO A 402 13.07 -1.04 -4.87
N VAL A 403 11.82 -1.26 -4.49
CA VAL A 403 10.62 -0.76 -5.15
C VAL A 403 9.95 0.28 -4.25
N HIS A 404 9.55 1.42 -4.80
CA HIS A 404 8.79 2.45 -4.07
C HIS A 404 7.40 2.64 -4.68
N PHE A 405 6.45 3.18 -3.95
CA PHE A 405 5.09 3.39 -4.45
C PHE A 405 5.01 4.28 -5.71
N ILE A 406 6.00 5.15 -5.94
CA ILE A 406 6.09 5.90 -7.20
C ILE A 406 6.34 5.01 -8.42
N ASP A 407 6.81 3.78 -8.25
CA ASP A 407 7.16 2.83 -9.31
C ASP A 407 5.95 2.07 -9.86
N PHE A 408 4.81 2.11 -9.13
CA PHE A 408 3.61 1.38 -9.55
C PHE A 408 3.02 1.94 -10.84
N LEU A 409 2.92 3.27 -10.96
CA LEU A 409 2.37 3.88 -12.16
C LEU A 409 3.22 3.57 -13.41
N PRO A 410 4.56 3.79 -13.48
CA PRO A 410 5.35 3.42 -14.65
C PRO A 410 5.33 1.91 -14.93
N THR A 411 5.26 1.05 -13.91
CA THR A 411 5.13 -0.39 -14.10
C THR A 411 3.80 -0.74 -14.74
N LEU A 412 2.70 -0.22 -14.22
CA LEU A 412 1.36 -0.50 -14.77
C LEU A 412 1.16 0.15 -16.13
N GLN A 413 1.76 1.32 -16.36
CA GLN A 413 1.81 1.97 -17.68
C GLN A 413 2.44 1.04 -18.73
N GLU A 414 3.56 0.41 -18.39
CA GLU A 414 4.26 -0.52 -19.26
C GLU A 414 3.45 -1.82 -19.47
N VAL A 415 2.84 -2.36 -18.39
CA VAL A 415 1.96 -3.54 -18.43
C VAL A 415 0.82 -3.37 -19.44
N ILE A 416 0.19 -2.19 -19.47
CA ILE A 416 -0.94 -1.91 -20.38
C ILE A 416 -0.52 -1.20 -21.67
N GLN A 417 0.78 -0.99 -21.90
CA GLN A 417 1.35 -0.29 -23.03
C GLN A 417 0.70 1.10 -23.25
N ALA A 418 0.51 1.84 -22.15
CA ALA A 418 -0.03 3.20 -22.20
C ALA A 418 1.11 4.22 -22.44
N GLN A 419 0.76 5.36 -23.00
CA GLN A 419 1.66 6.50 -23.08
C GLN A 419 1.38 7.44 -21.91
N TYR A 420 2.45 7.87 -21.22
CA TYR A 420 2.32 8.89 -20.19
C TYR A 420 2.05 10.23 -20.86
N PRO A 421 0.93 10.91 -20.61
CA PRO A 421 0.62 12.18 -21.25
C PRO A 421 1.51 13.30 -20.68
N LYS A 422 1.77 14.34 -21.49
CA LYS A 422 2.44 15.57 -21.02
C LYS A 422 1.45 16.56 -20.39
N LYS A 423 0.18 16.44 -20.75
CA LYS A 423 -0.90 17.34 -20.30
C LYS A 423 -2.17 16.54 -20.02
N ILE A 424 -2.94 17.02 -19.06
CA ILE A 424 -4.34 16.60 -18.80
C ILE A 424 -5.20 17.85 -18.84
N GLU A 425 -6.27 17.82 -19.65
CA GLU A 425 -7.19 18.96 -19.83
C GLU A 425 -6.48 20.30 -20.07
N GLY A 426 -5.40 20.25 -20.86
CA GLY A 426 -4.59 21.43 -21.19
C GLY A 426 -3.56 21.84 -20.13
N THR A 427 -3.58 21.24 -18.95
CA THR A 427 -2.61 21.50 -17.84
C THR A 427 -1.40 20.58 -17.95
N ASP A 428 -0.20 21.14 -17.87
CA ASP A 428 1.04 20.37 -17.84
C ASP A 428 1.13 19.51 -16.56
N ILE A 429 1.59 18.26 -16.72
CA ILE A 429 1.82 17.35 -15.60
C ILE A 429 3.30 17.00 -15.51
N LEU A 430 3.74 16.61 -14.30
CA LEU A 430 5.13 16.25 -14.05
C LEU A 430 5.42 14.83 -14.57
N PRO A 431 6.62 14.58 -15.12
CA PRO A 431 7.05 13.21 -15.41
C PRO A 431 7.20 12.40 -14.11
N SER A 432 6.81 11.12 -14.16
CA SER A 432 7.02 10.23 -13.03
C SER A 432 8.52 10.00 -12.78
N PRO A 433 9.00 10.17 -11.53
CA PRO A 433 10.36 9.79 -11.15
C PRO A 433 10.51 8.29 -10.87
N GLY A 434 9.42 7.54 -10.90
CA GLY A 434 9.41 6.10 -10.65
C GLY A 434 10.09 5.29 -11.74
N VAL A 435 10.54 4.09 -11.38
CA VAL A 435 11.18 3.13 -12.27
C VAL A 435 10.30 1.88 -12.34
N SER A 436 10.02 1.39 -13.54
CA SER A 436 9.23 0.17 -13.73
C SER A 436 9.95 -1.05 -13.15
N PHE A 437 9.22 -1.86 -12.39
CA PHE A 437 9.67 -3.17 -11.92
C PHE A 437 9.04 -4.34 -12.73
N LEU A 438 8.45 -4.04 -13.89
CA LEU A 438 7.94 -5.07 -14.80
C LEU A 438 9.02 -6.10 -15.20
N PRO A 439 10.29 -5.73 -15.44
CA PRO A 439 11.34 -6.72 -15.74
C PRO A 439 11.43 -7.83 -14.68
N GLN A 440 11.35 -7.49 -13.38
CA GLN A 440 11.38 -8.47 -12.29
C GLN A 440 10.15 -9.40 -12.31
N LEU A 441 8.98 -8.89 -12.68
CA LEU A 441 7.76 -9.71 -12.85
C LEU A 441 7.93 -10.71 -14.00
N LEU A 442 8.74 -10.36 -15.00
CA LEU A 442 9.02 -11.19 -16.18
C LEU A 442 10.24 -12.10 -16.04
N GLY A 443 10.94 -12.04 -14.89
CA GLY A 443 12.03 -12.95 -14.56
C GLY A 443 13.44 -12.35 -14.59
N ASP A 444 13.59 -11.03 -14.69
CA ASP A 444 14.86 -10.37 -14.42
C ASP A 444 15.19 -10.53 -12.92
N GLU A 445 16.38 -11.00 -12.62
CA GLU A 445 16.86 -11.25 -11.26
C GLU A 445 17.72 -10.09 -10.71
N SER A 446 17.84 -8.98 -11.46
CA SER A 446 18.57 -7.80 -10.98
C SER A 446 17.85 -7.14 -9.81
N ASP A 447 18.50 -7.10 -8.67
CA ASP A 447 18.01 -6.40 -7.45
C ASP A 447 18.59 -4.97 -7.34
N ARG A 448 19.11 -4.42 -8.44
CA ARG A 448 19.77 -3.12 -8.48
C ARG A 448 18.81 -2.01 -8.93
N ARG A 449 18.79 -0.93 -8.16
CA ARG A 449 18.17 0.34 -8.51
C ARG A 449 19.24 1.44 -8.59
N ASP A 450 19.34 2.09 -9.74
CA ASP A 450 20.36 3.13 -9.99
C ASP A 450 19.89 4.55 -9.57
N THR A 451 18.60 4.73 -9.28
CA THR A 451 18.05 6.04 -8.87
C THR A 451 17.80 6.09 -7.37
N PRO A 452 18.18 7.19 -6.68
CA PRO A 452 17.93 7.32 -5.25
C PRO A 452 16.44 7.42 -4.94
N LEU A 453 16.06 6.98 -3.73
CA LEU A 453 14.73 7.11 -3.16
C LEU A 453 14.75 8.12 -2.02
N PHE A 454 13.67 8.90 -1.88
CA PHE A 454 13.56 9.96 -0.91
C PHE A 454 12.28 9.84 -0.09
N TRP A 455 12.37 10.22 1.19
CA TRP A 455 11.24 10.28 2.12
C TRP A 455 11.25 11.59 2.88
N GLN A 456 10.07 12.15 3.03
CA GLN A 456 9.80 13.27 3.93
C GLN A 456 8.34 13.18 4.39
N TRP A 457 8.17 12.97 5.67
CA TRP A 457 6.89 13.08 6.33
C TRP A 457 7.07 13.64 7.74
N ASN A 458 6.42 14.77 8.03
CA ASN A 458 6.52 15.44 9.32
C ASN A 458 8.02 15.63 9.73
N ARG A 459 8.47 14.95 10.79
CA ARG A 459 9.86 15.00 11.31
C ARG A 459 10.77 13.94 10.69
N GLY A 460 10.19 12.95 10.02
CA GLY A 460 10.94 11.86 9.40
C GLY A 460 11.48 12.24 8.03
N LYS A 461 12.76 12.00 7.80
CA LYS A 461 13.49 12.26 6.56
C LYS A 461 14.31 11.04 6.20
N ALA A 462 14.46 10.73 4.90
CA ALA A 462 15.45 9.75 4.48
C ALA A 462 15.82 9.91 3.00
N VAL A 463 16.99 9.39 2.66
CA VAL A 463 17.45 9.11 1.30
C VAL A 463 18.10 7.74 1.28
N ARG A 464 17.80 6.95 0.25
CA ARG A 464 18.44 5.67 -0.02
C ARG A 464 19.04 5.67 -1.41
N GLU A 465 20.31 5.27 -1.53
CA GLU A 465 21.01 5.06 -2.79
C GLU A 465 21.78 3.73 -2.72
N GLY A 466 21.39 2.79 -3.58
CA GLY A 466 21.90 1.43 -3.49
C GLY A 466 21.64 0.81 -2.12
N ASN A 467 22.71 0.37 -1.44
CA ASN A 467 22.65 -0.22 -0.11
C ASN A 467 22.79 0.81 1.03
N TRP A 468 23.10 2.06 0.71
CA TRP A 468 23.26 3.10 1.71
C TRP A 468 21.96 3.84 1.95
N LYS A 469 21.62 4.02 3.22
CA LYS A 469 20.47 4.81 3.65
C LYS A 469 20.88 5.80 4.74
N MET A 470 20.49 7.03 4.51
CA MET A 470 20.57 8.08 5.51
C MET A 470 19.17 8.42 5.96
N VAL A 471 18.93 8.43 7.25
CA VAL A 471 17.62 8.66 7.86
C VAL A 471 17.72 9.64 9.01
N ALA A 472 16.70 10.47 9.22
CA ALA A 472 16.62 11.37 10.35
C ALA A 472 15.21 11.41 10.93
N TYR A 473 15.13 11.62 12.23
CA TYR A 473 13.96 12.14 12.90
C TYR A 473 14.30 13.50 13.51
N ASN A 474 13.55 14.54 13.18
CA ASN A 474 13.98 15.94 13.30
C ASN A 474 15.19 16.23 12.39
N ASN A 475 16.35 16.51 12.98
CA ASN A 475 17.61 16.76 12.27
C ASN A 475 18.75 15.85 12.74
N ASP A 476 18.41 14.84 13.53
CA ASP A 476 19.38 13.87 14.04
C ASP A 476 19.57 12.79 12.98
N TRP A 477 20.59 12.97 12.14
CA TRP A 477 20.87 12.10 11.02
C TRP A 477 21.65 10.85 11.46
N GLU A 478 21.26 9.71 10.88
CA GLU A 478 21.88 8.40 11.05
C GLU A 478 22.19 7.82 9.66
N LEU A 479 23.32 7.11 9.53
CA LEU A 479 23.74 6.46 8.28
C LEU A 479 23.82 4.95 8.47
N TYR A 480 23.26 4.19 7.53
CA TYR A 480 23.23 2.74 7.56
C TYR A 480 23.62 2.12 6.22
N ASN A 481 24.28 0.97 6.27
CA ASN A 481 24.44 0.10 5.11
C ASN A 481 23.47 -1.07 5.24
N LEU A 482 22.36 -1.04 4.47
CA LEU A 482 21.27 -1.99 4.57
C LEU A 482 21.62 -3.40 4.07
N GLU A 483 22.76 -3.60 3.40
CA GLU A 483 23.26 -4.93 3.03
C GLU A 483 23.79 -5.68 4.25
N THR A 484 24.51 -4.98 5.11
CA THR A 484 25.13 -5.56 6.31
C THR A 484 24.30 -5.34 7.58
N ASP A 485 23.47 -4.30 7.59
CA ASP A 485 22.62 -3.91 8.72
C ASP A 485 21.20 -3.50 8.23
N PRO A 486 20.37 -4.45 7.77
CA PRO A 486 19.05 -4.18 7.25
C PRO A 486 18.04 -3.68 8.32
N VAL A 487 18.41 -3.69 9.57
CA VAL A 487 17.55 -3.32 10.72
C VAL A 487 17.97 -1.99 11.39
N GLU A 488 18.99 -1.32 10.84
CA GLU A 488 19.40 0.04 11.22
C GLU A 488 19.87 0.17 12.68
N GLU A 489 20.73 -0.77 13.15
CA GLU A 489 21.24 -0.79 14.52
C GLU A 489 22.57 -0.02 14.68
N LYS A 490 23.46 -0.08 13.67
CA LYS A 490 24.79 0.51 13.74
C LYS A 490 24.87 1.79 12.91
N ASN A 491 24.77 2.95 13.57
CA ASN A 491 24.95 4.25 12.91
C ASN A 491 26.40 4.46 12.48
N LEU A 492 26.63 4.60 11.17
CA LEU A 492 27.94 4.73 10.53
C LEU A 492 28.34 6.19 10.24
N MET A 493 27.62 7.20 10.74
CA MET A 493 27.88 8.62 10.47
C MET A 493 29.33 9.06 10.76
N GLN A 494 29.95 8.47 11.81
CA GLN A 494 31.33 8.79 12.19
C GLN A 494 32.36 7.95 11.43
N GLU A 495 31.98 6.73 11.00
CA GLU A 495 32.87 5.81 10.30
C GLU A 495 32.94 6.12 8.80
N GLU A 496 31.84 6.64 8.21
CA GLU A 496 31.66 6.91 6.78
C GLU A 496 31.22 8.35 6.52
N PRO A 497 31.99 9.38 6.95
CA PRO A 497 31.56 10.79 6.89
C PRO A 497 31.40 11.31 5.45
N GLU A 498 32.21 10.81 4.50
CA GLU A 498 32.13 11.22 3.09
C GLU A 498 30.81 10.73 2.47
N LYS A 499 30.43 9.48 2.74
CA LYS A 499 29.15 8.93 2.27
C LYS A 499 27.96 9.65 2.92
N ALA A 500 28.07 10.01 4.18
CA ALA A 500 27.04 10.78 4.88
C ALA A 500 26.81 12.15 4.24
N GLU A 501 27.88 12.91 3.92
CA GLU A 501 27.77 14.22 3.27
C GLU A 501 27.24 14.09 1.83
N GLU A 502 27.64 13.06 1.08
CA GLU A 502 27.10 12.77 -0.26
C GLU A 502 25.57 12.59 -0.22
N LEU A 503 25.08 11.69 0.61
CA LEU A 503 23.65 11.40 0.71
C LEU A 503 22.84 12.59 1.26
N LYS A 504 23.41 13.33 2.22
CA LYS A 504 22.82 14.55 2.76
C LYS A 504 22.66 15.62 1.70
N LYS A 505 23.66 15.77 0.84
CA LYS A 505 23.60 16.67 -0.32
C LYS A 505 22.49 16.26 -1.28
N HIS A 506 22.38 14.97 -1.65
CA HIS A 506 21.31 14.44 -2.52
C HIS A 506 19.93 14.72 -1.92
N TYR A 507 19.76 14.49 -0.62
CA TYR A 507 18.50 14.79 0.07
C TYR A 507 18.16 16.29 -0.01
N HIS A 508 19.12 17.18 0.27
CA HIS A 508 18.88 18.63 0.25
C HIS A 508 18.61 19.17 -1.15
N GLU A 509 19.25 18.64 -2.17
CA GLU A 509 18.96 18.97 -3.57
C GLU A 509 17.54 18.58 -3.96
N TRP A 510 17.11 17.37 -3.58
CA TRP A 510 15.73 16.90 -3.78
C TRP A 510 14.74 17.76 -2.98
N ALA A 511 15.00 18.04 -1.71
CA ALA A 511 14.13 18.84 -0.85
C ALA A 511 13.97 20.26 -1.39
N LYS A 512 15.06 20.89 -1.82
CA LYS A 512 15.05 22.22 -2.43
C LYS A 512 14.20 22.29 -3.70
N LYS A 513 14.27 21.25 -4.54
CA LYS A 513 13.48 21.17 -5.79
C LYS A 513 11.98 21.23 -5.54
N PHE A 514 11.52 20.74 -4.39
CA PHE A 514 10.09 20.69 -4.02
C PHE A 514 9.73 21.66 -2.88
N GLU A 515 10.60 22.64 -2.57
CA GLU A 515 10.38 23.67 -1.53
C GLU A 515 10.05 23.05 -0.14
N ILE A 516 10.59 21.87 0.14
CA ILE A 516 10.44 21.19 1.42
C ILE A 516 11.30 21.90 2.47
N LYS A 517 10.68 22.32 3.58
CA LYS A 517 11.32 23.03 4.69
C LYS A 517 11.92 22.10 5.73
#